data_df2b57362e454b98718d6812053264f0
#
_entry.id   df2b57362e454b98718d6812053264f0
#
_cell.length_a   1.000
_cell.length_b   1.000
_cell.length_c   1.000
_cell.angle_alpha   90.00
_cell.angle_beta   90.00
_cell.angle_gamma   90.00
#
_symmetry.space_group_name_H-M   'P 1'
#
loop_
_entity.id
_entity.type
_entity.pdbx_description
1 polymer ?
#
loop_
_entity_poly.entity_id
_entity_poly.type
_entity_poly.pdbx_seq_one_letter_code
_entity_poly.pdbx_strand_id
1 'polypeptide(L)'
;SYTPKWGKEDTGRFPLAVTKDGKQLSILTTLSQTSWEADAKAYGELMKHIAQVDREEQTVVMMQVNNEVGLHGYTRDYHPEAVKAFNGPVPQALIDYLVKNKEQLLPETRAAWEKQGCKTSGTWEEVFGKGDYTDEMFMAWNYGHYMNAIAQAGKDVHPIPTFVNAWIVQ
;
A
#
# COMPACT_ATOMS: atom_id res chain seq x y z
N SER A 1 -3.46 -10.85 0.25
CA SER A 1 -2.32 -11.14 -0.60
C SER A 1 -1.64 -12.45 -0.19
N TYR A 2 -1.10 -13.17 -1.16
CA TYR A 2 -0.44 -14.45 -0.92
C TYR A 2 1.06 -14.22 -0.70
N THR A 3 1.54 -14.47 0.52
CA THR A 3 2.98 -14.47 0.81
C THR A 3 3.58 -15.80 0.36
N PRO A 4 4.51 -15.81 -0.58
CA PRO A 4 5.12 -17.05 -1.04
C PRO A 4 5.91 -17.76 0.09
N LYS A 5 6.07 -19.08 -0.03
CA LYS A 5 6.72 -19.92 0.99
C LYS A 5 8.11 -19.39 1.37
N TRP A 6 8.92 -19.00 0.38
CA TRP A 6 10.26 -18.46 0.62
C TRP A 6 10.26 -17.15 1.43
N GLY A 7 9.25 -16.30 1.25
CA GLY A 7 9.11 -15.08 2.07
C GLY A 7 8.74 -15.37 3.52
N LYS A 8 8.01 -16.48 3.76
CA LYS A 8 7.71 -16.94 5.13
C LYS A 8 8.91 -17.62 5.81
N GLU A 9 9.82 -18.18 5.05
CA GLU A 9 11.03 -18.85 5.54
C GLU A 9 12.17 -17.88 5.82
N ASP A 10 12.20 -16.71 5.18
CA ASP A 10 13.21 -15.65 5.39
C ASP A 10 12.54 -14.33 5.87
N THR A 11 11.94 -14.39 7.04
CA THR A 11 11.27 -13.22 7.64
C THR A 11 12.24 -12.12 8.08
N GLY A 12 13.52 -12.40 8.17
CA GLY A 12 14.55 -11.41 8.41
C GLY A 12 14.75 -10.48 7.21
N ARG A 13 14.65 -11.04 6.00
CA ARG A 13 14.75 -10.30 4.75
C ARG A 13 13.39 -9.75 4.27
N PHE A 14 12.32 -10.52 4.50
CA PHE A 14 10.96 -10.21 4.07
C PHE A 14 10.04 -10.19 5.30
N PRO A 15 10.08 -9.11 6.08
CA PRO A 15 9.35 -9.06 7.34
C PRO A 15 7.85 -9.12 7.15
N LEU A 16 7.20 -9.82 8.07
CA LEU A 16 5.75 -9.96 8.13
C LEU A 16 5.13 -8.81 8.92
N ALA A 17 3.92 -8.45 8.56
CA ALA A 17 3.09 -7.55 9.35
C ALA A 17 2.79 -8.14 10.74
N VAL A 18 2.61 -7.28 11.73
CA VAL A 18 2.46 -7.65 13.13
C VAL A 18 1.17 -7.05 13.69
N THR A 19 0.42 -7.83 14.44
CA THR A 19 -0.77 -7.35 15.15
C THR A 19 -0.39 -6.51 16.38
N LYS A 20 -1.35 -5.80 16.95
CA LYS A 20 -1.15 -4.96 18.14
C LYS A 20 -0.64 -5.72 19.37
N ASP A 21 -0.99 -6.99 19.49
CA ASP A 21 -0.53 -7.90 20.54
C ASP A 21 0.79 -8.62 20.21
N GLY A 22 1.45 -8.23 19.10
CA GLY A 22 2.78 -8.74 18.75
C GLY A 22 2.79 -10.05 17.94
N LYS A 23 1.64 -10.55 17.49
CA LYS A 23 1.57 -11.77 16.68
C LYS A 23 1.90 -11.45 15.23
N GLN A 24 2.78 -12.23 14.61
CA GLN A 24 3.05 -12.14 13.17
C GLN A 24 1.87 -12.64 12.35
N LEU A 25 1.52 -11.88 11.33
CA LEU A 25 0.56 -12.27 10.30
C LEU A 25 1.25 -13.08 9.19
N SER A 26 0.45 -13.71 8.33
CA SER A 26 0.98 -14.38 7.13
C SER A 26 1.08 -13.44 5.91
N ILE A 27 1.18 -12.15 6.15
CA ILE A 27 1.18 -11.07 5.16
C ILE A 27 2.46 -10.25 5.35
N LEU A 28 3.14 -9.89 4.26
CA LEU A 28 4.33 -9.02 4.31
C LEU A 28 3.94 -7.61 4.76
N THR A 29 4.81 -6.98 5.57
CA THR A 29 4.63 -5.55 5.83
C THR A 29 4.87 -4.73 4.56
N THR A 30 4.01 -3.75 4.31
CA THR A 30 4.17 -2.83 3.18
C THR A 30 5.31 -1.83 3.35
N LEU A 31 5.88 -1.74 4.54
CA LEU A 31 6.98 -0.82 4.88
C LEU A 31 8.37 -1.42 4.60
N SER A 32 8.44 -2.68 4.15
CA SER A 32 9.71 -3.32 3.78
C SER A 32 10.10 -2.97 2.35
N GLN A 33 11.13 -2.16 2.20
CA GLN A 33 11.70 -1.83 0.89
C GLN A 33 12.14 -3.10 0.13
N THR A 34 12.78 -4.03 0.80
CA THR A 34 13.22 -5.30 0.21
C THR A 34 12.05 -6.11 -0.36
N SER A 35 10.90 -6.09 0.31
CA SER A 35 9.71 -6.82 -0.15
C SER A 35 9.13 -6.21 -1.43
N TRP A 36 8.90 -4.90 -1.46
CA TRP A 36 8.31 -4.30 -2.65
C TRP A 36 9.30 -4.23 -3.84
N GLU A 37 10.61 -4.13 -3.61
CA GLU A 37 11.63 -4.24 -4.66
C GLU A 37 11.65 -5.65 -5.27
N ALA A 38 11.52 -6.70 -4.46
CA ALA A 38 11.43 -8.07 -4.95
C ALA A 38 10.16 -8.31 -5.77
N ASP A 39 9.01 -7.83 -5.30
CA ASP A 39 7.74 -7.92 -6.02
C ASP A 39 7.76 -7.09 -7.32
N ALA A 40 8.28 -5.86 -7.27
CA ALA A 40 8.42 -5.01 -8.45
C ALA A 40 9.31 -5.64 -9.52
N LYS A 41 10.42 -6.26 -9.11
CA LYS A 41 11.30 -7.00 -10.02
C LYS A 41 10.58 -8.19 -10.65
N ALA A 42 9.88 -8.99 -9.85
CA ALA A 42 9.18 -10.17 -10.34
C ALA A 42 8.06 -9.78 -11.31
N TYR A 43 7.29 -8.74 -10.98
CA TYR A 43 6.23 -8.23 -11.83
C TYR A 43 6.79 -7.62 -13.13
N GLY A 44 7.88 -6.86 -13.07
CA GLY A 44 8.57 -6.33 -14.24
C GLY A 44 9.04 -7.42 -15.20
N GLU A 45 9.63 -8.51 -14.69
CA GLU A 45 10.04 -9.65 -15.53
C GLU A 45 8.82 -10.38 -16.15
N LEU A 46 7.71 -10.53 -15.41
CA LEU A 46 6.46 -11.06 -15.96
C LEU A 46 5.95 -10.19 -17.11
N MET A 47 5.88 -8.89 -16.91
CA MET A 47 5.40 -7.94 -17.91
C MET A 47 6.30 -7.89 -19.15
N LYS A 48 7.60 -8.02 -18.95
CA LYS A 48 8.58 -8.14 -20.03
C LYS A 48 8.37 -9.42 -20.86
N HIS A 49 8.08 -10.53 -20.19
CA HIS A 49 7.76 -11.78 -20.89
C HIS A 49 6.48 -11.64 -21.71
N ILE A 50 5.41 -11.08 -21.13
CA ILE A 50 4.15 -10.83 -21.84
C ILE A 50 4.39 -9.94 -23.07
N ALA A 51 5.15 -8.85 -22.92
CA ALA A 51 5.51 -7.98 -24.03
C ALA A 51 6.24 -8.70 -25.18
N GLN A 52 6.96 -9.79 -24.88
CA GLN A 52 7.67 -10.58 -25.88
C GLN A 52 6.76 -11.58 -26.61
N VAL A 53 5.90 -12.29 -25.86
CA VAL A 53 5.11 -13.42 -26.41
C VAL A 53 3.74 -12.99 -26.95
N ASP A 54 3.20 -11.86 -26.47
CA ASP A 54 1.85 -11.40 -26.83
C ASP A 54 1.85 -10.10 -27.67
N ARG A 55 3.02 -9.73 -28.20
CA ARG A 55 3.24 -8.47 -28.90
C ARG A 55 2.35 -8.28 -30.11
N GLU A 56 2.15 -9.34 -30.89
CA GLU A 56 1.39 -9.31 -32.13
C GLU A 56 -0.09 -9.54 -31.90
N GLU A 57 -0.42 -10.51 -31.06
CA GLU A 57 -1.81 -10.91 -30.82
C GLU A 57 -2.55 -9.97 -29.84
N GLN A 58 -1.83 -9.35 -28.89
CA GLN A 58 -2.37 -8.41 -27.88
C GLN A 58 -3.59 -8.99 -27.13
N THR A 59 -3.50 -10.25 -26.73
CA THR A 59 -4.56 -10.95 -26.01
C THR A 59 -4.67 -10.52 -24.56
N VAL A 60 -3.54 -10.10 -23.96
CA VAL A 60 -3.48 -9.55 -22.62
C VAL A 60 -3.71 -8.04 -22.65
N VAL A 61 -4.94 -7.62 -22.38
CA VAL A 61 -5.36 -6.20 -22.47
C VAL A 61 -5.17 -5.41 -21.18
N MET A 62 -5.05 -6.07 -20.04
CA MET A 62 -4.77 -5.47 -18.75
C MET A 62 -4.20 -6.52 -17.76
N MET A 63 -3.50 -6.04 -16.74
CA MET A 63 -2.90 -6.90 -15.72
C MET A 63 -3.31 -6.50 -14.31
N GLN A 64 -3.64 -7.49 -13.50
CA GLN A 64 -3.81 -7.30 -12.06
C GLN A 64 -2.43 -7.30 -11.39
N VAL A 65 -2.13 -6.21 -10.68
CA VAL A 65 -0.81 -6.05 -10.02
C VAL A 65 -0.66 -7.00 -8.84
N ASN A 66 -1.69 -7.07 -7.99
CA ASN A 66 -1.73 -7.96 -6.83
C ASN A 66 -3.19 -8.31 -6.52
N ASN A 67 -3.43 -9.31 -5.68
CA ASN A 67 -4.76 -9.78 -5.35
C ASN A 67 -5.09 -9.53 -3.87
N GLU A 68 -6.28 -8.97 -3.61
CA GLU A 68 -6.84 -8.79 -2.28
C GLU A 68 -5.85 -8.20 -1.27
N VAL A 69 -5.26 -7.04 -1.64
CA VAL A 69 -4.30 -6.36 -0.77
C VAL A 69 -4.99 -5.80 0.47
N GLY A 70 -4.38 -6.01 1.63
CA GLY A 70 -4.94 -5.58 2.91
C GLY A 70 -4.47 -6.46 4.06
N LEU A 71 -4.83 -6.09 5.28
CA LEU A 71 -4.46 -6.82 6.50
C LEU A 71 -5.51 -7.85 6.96
N HIS A 72 -6.60 -8.03 6.20
CA HIS A 72 -7.60 -9.08 6.41
C HIS A 72 -8.13 -9.15 7.86
N GLY A 73 -8.73 -8.09 8.34
CA GLY A 73 -9.34 -8.02 9.69
C GLY A 73 -8.54 -7.22 10.72
N TYR A 74 -7.49 -6.54 10.30
CA TYR A 74 -6.70 -5.65 11.15
C TYR A 74 -6.61 -4.25 10.53
N THR A 75 -6.73 -3.22 11.35
CA THR A 75 -6.73 -1.83 10.89
C THR A 75 -5.33 -1.30 10.61
N ARG A 76 -4.30 -1.83 11.29
CA ARG A 76 -2.91 -1.37 11.13
C ARG A 76 -1.89 -2.49 11.34
N ASP A 77 -0.75 -2.36 10.66
CA ASP A 77 0.48 -3.09 10.92
C ASP A 77 1.25 -2.47 12.11
N TYR A 78 1.68 -3.30 13.04
CA TYR A 78 2.49 -2.93 14.20
C TYR A 78 3.94 -3.45 14.11
N HIS A 79 4.41 -3.82 12.92
CA HIS A 79 5.83 -4.05 12.70
C HIS A 79 6.63 -2.79 13.09
N PRO A 80 7.85 -2.89 13.67
CA PRO A 80 8.61 -1.73 14.14
C PRO A 80 8.75 -0.61 13.13
N GLU A 81 8.98 -0.91 11.84
CA GLU A 81 9.03 0.11 10.79
C GLU A 81 7.66 0.77 10.55
N ALA A 82 6.56 0.02 10.66
CA ALA A 82 5.22 0.58 10.53
C ALA A 82 4.89 1.49 11.74
N VAL A 83 5.26 1.09 12.95
CA VAL A 83 5.10 1.94 14.14
C VAL A 83 5.91 3.22 14.02
N LYS A 84 7.16 3.12 13.56
CA LYS A 84 8.02 4.29 13.32
C LYS A 84 7.42 5.23 12.27
N ALA A 85 6.95 4.70 11.15
CA ALA A 85 6.32 5.50 10.08
C ALA A 85 5.01 6.14 10.52
N PHE A 86 4.17 5.44 11.29
CA PHE A 86 2.92 5.96 11.84
C PHE A 86 3.14 7.11 12.82
N ASN A 87 4.17 7.04 13.65
CA ASN A 87 4.55 8.10 14.58
C ASN A 87 5.35 9.24 13.90
N GLY A 88 5.71 9.06 12.64
CA GLY A 88 6.31 10.10 11.82
C GLY A 88 5.29 11.06 11.22
N PRO A 89 5.76 12.07 10.48
CA PRO A 89 4.89 13.03 9.83
C PRO A 89 4.07 12.37 8.70
N VAL A 90 2.84 12.84 8.52
CA VAL A 90 2.06 12.50 7.32
C VAL A 90 2.83 12.97 6.07
N PRO A 91 2.95 12.13 5.02
CA PRO A 91 3.65 12.49 3.81
C PRO A 91 3.11 13.77 3.16
N GLN A 92 3.99 14.68 2.78
CA GLN A 92 3.61 15.98 2.22
C GLN A 92 2.71 15.84 0.98
N ALA A 93 2.95 14.83 0.15
CA ALA A 93 2.12 14.56 -1.02
C ALA A 93 0.65 14.26 -0.67
N LEU A 94 0.38 13.60 0.46
CA LEU A 94 -0.99 13.40 0.94
C LEU A 94 -1.58 14.72 1.46
N ILE A 95 -0.82 15.49 2.20
CA ILE A 95 -1.27 16.81 2.68
C ILE A 95 -1.61 17.73 1.50
N ASP A 96 -0.76 17.80 0.50
CA ASP A 96 -0.98 18.61 -0.71
C ASP A 96 -2.25 18.17 -1.45
N TYR A 97 -2.48 16.85 -1.53
CA TYR A 97 -3.70 16.31 -2.10
C TYR A 97 -4.96 16.72 -1.31
N LEU A 98 -4.93 16.62 0.03
CA LEU A 98 -6.04 17.01 0.89
C LEU A 98 -6.38 18.49 0.72
N VAL A 99 -5.37 19.36 0.73
CA VAL A 99 -5.55 20.82 0.55
C VAL A 99 -6.14 21.13 -0.82
N LYS A 100 -5.59 20.54 -1.88
CA LYS A 100 -6.00 20.79 -3.26
C LYS A 100 -7.42 20.30 -3.55
N ASN A 101 -7.81 19.16 -2.96
CA ASN A 101 -9.04 18.47 -3.31
C ASN A 101 -10.09 18.47 -2.18
N LYS A 102 -10.01 19.41 -1.24
CA LYS A 102 -10.82 19.42 -0.01
C LYS A 102 -12.30 19.14 -0.25
N GLU A 103 -12.89 19.79 -1.26
CA GLU A 103 -14.32 19.67 -1.57
C GLU A 103 -14.70 18.35 -2.26
N GLN A 104 -13.70 17.60 -2.74
CA GLN A 104 -13.89 16.31 -3.42
C GLN A 104 -13.51 15.12 -2.54
N LEU A 105 -13.03 15.38 -1.31
CA LEU A 105 -12.70 14.32 -0.37
C LEU A 105 -13.96 13.55 0.03
N LEU A 106 -13.79 12.25 0.31
CA LEU A 106 -14.84 11.48 0.95
C LEU A 106 -15.29 12.19 2.25
N PRO A 107 -16.59 12.17 2.57
CA PRO A 107 -17.12 12.86 3.75
C PRO A 107 -16.39 12.51 5.04
N GLU A 108 -16.05 11.24 5.22
CA GLU A 108 -15.34 10.73 6.40
C GLU A 108 -13.91 11.29 6.50
N THR A 109 -13.19 11.32 5.38
CA THR A 109 -11.83 11.88 5.28
C THR A 109 -11.85 13.36 5.63
N ARG A 110 -12.78 14.10 5.01
CA ARG A 110 -12.93 15.53 5.25
C ARG A 110 -13.28 15.81 6.72
N ALA A 111 -14.26 15.09 7.27
CA ALA A 111 -14.69 15.27 8.65
C ALA A 111 -13.56 14.97 9.66
N ALA A 112 -12.80 13.90 9.45
CA ALA A 112 -11.65 13.56 10.30
C ALA A 112 -10.60 14.68 10.28
N TRP A 113 -10.24 15.17 9.09
CA TRP A 113 -9.26 16.24 8.91
C TRP A 113 -9.75 17.60 9.46
N GLU A 114 -11.00 17.97 9.20
CA GLU A 114 -11.61 19.21 9.72
C GLU A 114 -11.70 19.22 11.24
N LYS A 115 -12.03 18.09 11.86
CA LYS A 115 -12.04 17.93 13.31
C LYS A 115 -10.70 18.23 13.97
N GLN A 116 -9.59 18.03 13.24
CA GLN A 116 -8.23 18.36 13.67
C GLN A 116 -7.77 19.76 13.20
N GLY A 117 -8.68 20.59 12.71
CA GLY A 117 -8.40 21.97 12.27
C GLY A 117 -7.70 22.04 10.91
N CYS A 118 -7.88 21.05 10.04
CA CYS A 118 -7.25 20.97 8.72
C CYS A 118 -5.73 21.12 8.78
N LYS A 119 -5.07 20.45 9.73
CA LYS A 119 -3.62 20.54 9.89
C LYS A 119 -2.91 20.09 8.62
N THR A 120 -1.87 20.84 8.25
CA THR A 120 -1.04 20.58 7.07
C THR A 120 0.33 20.03 7.43
N SER A 121 0.56 19.66 8.67
CA SER A 121 1.75 18.99 9.18
C SER A 121 1.44 18.30 10.50
N GLY A 122 2.21 17.30 10.85
CA GLY A 122 2.06 16.53 12.08
C GLY A 122 2.05 15.02 11.83
N THR A 123 1.95 14.25 12.90
CA THR A 123 1.77 12.80 12.83
C THR A 123 0.37 12.43 12.32
N TRP A 124 0.16 11.18 12.00
CA TRP A 124 -1.13 10.69 11.52
C TRP A 124 -2.27 10.99 12.52
N GLU A 125 -2.03 10.77 13.81
CA GLU A 125 -3.02 11.07 14.85
C GLU A 125 -3.26 12.59 15.05
N GLU A 126 -2.25 13.41 14.84
CA GLU A 126 -2.41 14.86 14.90
C GLU A 126 -3.21 15.45 13.73
N VAL A 127 -3.11 14.81 12.57
CA VAL A 127 -3.76 15.25 11.32
C VAL A 127 -5.19 14.70 11.20
N PHE A 128 -5.42 13.43 11.56
CA PHE A 128 -6.71 12.76 11.36
C PHE A 128 -7.43 12.37 12.66
N GLY A 129 -6.77 12.52 13.82
CA GLY A 129 -7.29 12.07 15.11
C GLY A 129 -6.90 10.63 15.43
N LYS A 130 -7.21 10.20 16.66
CA LYS A 130 -6.96 8.83 17.13
C LYS A 130 -8.10 7.90 16.71
N GLY A 131 -7.76 6.66 16.36
CA GLY A 131 -8.73 5.59 16.11
C GLY A 131 -8.48 4.81 14.83
N ASP A 132 -9.33 3.82 14.62
CA ASP A 132 -9.22 2.85 13.51
C ASP A 132 -9.20 3.54 12.14
N TYR A 133 -9.98 4.62 11.96
CA TYR A 133 -9.98 5.38 10.73
C TYR A 133 -8.58 5.90 10.34
N THR A 134 -7.84 6.43 11.31
CA THR A 134 -6.48 6.93 11.09
C THR A 134 -5.50 5.79 10.82
N ASP A 135 -5.66 4.65 11.50
CA ASP A 135 -4.92 3.44 11.25
C ASP A 135 -5.14 2.94 9.81
N GLU A 136 -6.39 2.91 9.36
CA GLU A 136 -6.76 2.51 8.00
C GLU A 136 -6.27 3.49 6.93
N MET A 137 -6.35 4.80 7.17
CA MET A 137 -5.79 5.82 6.27
C MET A 137 -4.28 5.67 6.10
N PHE A 138 -3.56 5.39 7.19
CA PHE A 138 -2.13 5.07 7.14
C PHE A 138 -1.85 3.83 6.29
N MET A 139 -2.61 2.77 6.51
CA MET A 139 -2.43 1.53 5.73
C MET A 139 -2.82 1.70 4.27
N ALA A 140 -3.93 2.41 3.98
CA ALA A 140 -4.35 2.70 2.61
C ALA A 140 -3.27 3.46 1.82
N TRP A 141 -2.65 4.47 2.45
CA TRP A 141 -1.51 5.17 1.85
C TRP A 141 -0.34 4.24 1.53
N ASN A 142 0.05 3.40 2.49
CA ASN A 142 1.19 2.50 2.32
C ASN A 142 0.92 1.38 1.30
N TYR A 143 -0.29 0.81 1.29
CA TYR A 143 -0.71 -0.12 0.25
C TYR A 143 -0.73 0.53 -1.14
N GLY A 144 -1.30 1.73 -1.26
CA GLY A 144 -1.31 2.48 -2.51
C GLY A 144 0.10 2.75 -3.04
N HIS A 145 1.02 3.12 -2.15
CA HIS A 145 2.42 3.36 -2.50
C HIS A 145 3.13 2.09 -2.97
N TYR A 146 2.96 1.00 -2.22
CA TYR A 146 3.50 -0.31 -2.56
C TYR A 146 3.00 -0.81 -3.93
N MET A 147 1.68 -0.76 -4.15
CA MET A 147 1.08 -1.21 -5.41
C MET A 147 1.51 -0.34 -6.59
N ASN A 148 1.63 0.97 -6.38
CA ASN A 148 2.08 1.89 -7.42
C ASN A 148 3.53 1.60 -7.85
N ALA A 149 4.42 1.28 -6.92
CA ALA A 149 5.81 0.92 -7.22
C ALA A 149 5.88 -0.35 -8.09
N ILE A 150 5.08 -1.37 -7.76
CA ILE A 150 5.01 -2.61 -8.55
C ILE A 150 4.41 -2.34 -9.93
N ALA A 151 3.28 -1.63 -9.99
CA ALA A 151 2.63 -1.27 -11.25
C ALA A 151 3.57 -0.50 -12.18
N GLN A 152 4.33 0.45 -11.64
CA GLN A 152 5.28 1.26 -12.41
C GLN A 152 6.39 0.39 -13.00
N ALA A 153 6.96 -0.53 -12.23
CA ALA A 153 7.98 -1.47 -12.74
C ALA A 153 7.48 -2.30 -13.93
N GLY A 154 6.21 -2.68 -13.93
CA GLY A 154 5.60 -3.36 -15.08
C GLY A 154 5.35 -2.43 -16.25
N LYS A 155 4.85 -1.23 -16.01
CA LYS A 155 4.56 -0.22 -17.06
C LYS A 155 5.81 0.29 -17.75
N ASP A 156 6.94 0.32 -17.07
CA ASP A 156 8.22 0.73 -17.66
C ASP A 156 8.68 -0.21 -18.79
N VAL A 157 8.20 -1.46 -18.78
CA VAL A 157 8.54 -2.46 -19.81
C VAL A 157 7.38 -2.80 -20.73
N HIS A 158 6.14 -2.73 -20.24
CA HIS A 158 4.93 -3.00 -21.03
C HIS A 158 3.74 -2.16 -20.54
N PRO A 159 3.47 -0.98 -21.13
CA PRO A 159 2.54 0.02 -20.60
C PRO A 159 1.06 -0.29 -20.87
N ILE A 160 0.61 -1.52 -20.63
CA ILE A 160 -0.82 -1.85 -20.67
C ILE A 160 -1.53 -1.40 -19.39
N PRO A 161 -2.86 -1.26 -19.40
CA PRO A 161 -3.65 -0.94 -18.21
C PRO A 161 -3.39 -1.92 -17.06
N THR A 162 -3.31 -1.40 -15.85
CA THR A 162 -3.17 -2.21 -14.64
C THR A 162 -4.29 -1.89 -13.66
N PHE A 163 -4.67 -2.87 -12.85
CA PHE A 163 -5.61 -2.71 -11.75
C PHE A 163 -5.17 -3.49 -10.53
N VAL A 164 -5.75 -3.18 -9.40
CA VAL A 164 -5.59 -3.90 -8.14
C VAL A 164 -6.97 -4.03 -7.50
N ASN A 165 -7.24 -5.15 -6.84
CA ASN A 165 -8.35 -5.25 -5.91
C ASN A 165 -7.82 -5.20 -4.48
N ALA A 166 -8.52 -4.50 -3.62
CA ALA A 166 -8.19 -4.38 -2.21
C ALA A 166 -9.17 -5.18 -1.36
N TRP A 167 -8.69 -5.75 -0.28
CA TRP A 167 -9.54 -6.27 0.77
C TRP A 167 -10.07 -5.06 1.55
N ILE A 168 -11.35 -4.83 1.45
CA ILE A 168 -12.02 -3.79 2.22
C ILE A 168 -12.50 -4.42 3.51
N VAL A 169 -11.89 -4.03 4.61
CA VAL A 169 -12.41 -4.31 5.95
C VAL A 169 -13.33 -3.17 6.31
N GLN A 170 -14.48 -3.50 6.73
CA GLN A 170 -15.47 -2.55 7.27
C GLN A 170 -15.54 -2.67 8.77
#